data_57125216a8ceeb31bfc009222889cd04
#
_entry.id   57125216a8ceeb31bfc009222889cd04
#
_cell.length_a   1.000
_cell.length_b   1.000
_cell.length_c   1.000
_cell.angle_alpha   90.00
_cell.angle_beta   90.00
_cell.angle_gamma   90.00
#
_symmetry.space_group_name_H-M   'P 1'
#
loop_
_entity.id
_entity.type
_entity.pdbx_description
1 polymer ?
#
loop_
_entity_poly.entity_id
_entity_poly.type
_entity_poly.pdbx_seq_one_letter_code
_entity_poly.pdbx_strand_id
1 'polypeptide(L)'
;MTKWISTLAVAFLISFNTFSQTHQPSLEDCKLMFQDYYYLKDWKKAQTNLEYIIANSPEEGEKYYIKGVKVYEYLMKGTKAQDSIKIYQQKALDLYQNRFSIYGKNDQVQNQFLSSIYRYWIKYPAKYDSLASLFQVRFDENMGGVSQSNMLAYFDVMRRTKKYKQPVDETLVLSNYDRIATQIREQGDAKGYLEKIDQMLLQAIDLNCEKVEEIYGQSLTEPAQAKRYLNMIFRMDCEVNNKAQEAISVVLDTDPDYKLAMYAAKKATIDRRLSDAQRYLGIALQQATSSDQEGDVYMELAKTMTLKEKKQDAYQYAKKAIAKNNNIEAYKLIGNLYMSSFSECVGDKDIVARRAVFIAAYDKFKIAKDKKNMALAEAQFPTMEEIHFNSYELGQSVIVDCWFKEEVVIARRPVQ
;
A
#
# COMPACT_ATOMS: atom_id res chain seq x y z
N MET A 1 95.70 -7.50 -71.51
CA MET A 1 95.31 -8.50 -72.48
C MET A 1 94.43 -9.53 -71.82
N THR A 2 93.50 -10.00 -72.51
CA THR A 2 92.50 -11.11 -72.26
C THR A 2 91.42 -10.93 -71.24
N LYS A 3 90.31 -10.80 -71.83
CA LYS A 3 88.93 -10.83 -71.25
C LYS A 3 88.61 -12.24 -70.72
N TRP A 4 87.96 -12.30 -69.58
CA TRP A 4 87.09 -13.43 -69.26
C TRP A 4 85.71 -12.95 -68.91
N ILE A 5 84.68 -13.46 -69.67
CA ILE A 5 83.29 -13.20 -69.50
C ILE A 5 82.74 -14.25 -68.51
N SER A 6 82.20 -13.80 -67.43
CA SER A 6 81.44 -14.63 -66.50
C SER A 6 79.92 -14.37 -66.65
N THR A 7 79.18 -15.35 -67.11
CA THR A 7 77.74 -15.37 -67.23
C THR A 7 77.11 -15.54 -65.84
N LEU A 8 76.42 -14.54 -65.38
CA LEU A 8 75.61 -14.65 -64.15
C LEU A 8 74.21 -15.08 -64.56
N ALA A 9 73.79 -16.27 -64.13
CA ALA A 9 72.43 -16.75 -64.16
C ALA A 9 71.58 -16.03 -63.08
N VAL A 10 70.66 -15.20 -63.52
CA VAL A 10 69.67 -14.58 -62.63
C VAL A 10 68.51 -15.59 -62.42
N ALA A 11 68.50 -16.22 -61.26
CA ALA A 11 67.37 -16.98 -60.77
C ALA A 11 66.22 -16.03 -60.34
N PHE A 12 65.14 -16.02 -61.10
CA PHE A 12 63.93 -15.31 -60.77
C PHE A 12 63.18 -16.09 -59.66
N LEU A 13 63.33 -15.70 -58.41
CA LEU A 13 62.47 -16.18 -57.31
C LEU A 13 61.15 -15.46 -57.44
N ILE A 14 60.14 -16.13 -58.03
CA ILE A 14 58.74 -15.70 -57.97
C ILE A 14 58.24 -16.02 -56.52
N SER A 15 58.30 -15.02 -55.63
CA SER A 15 57.61 -15.08 -54.39
C SER A 15 56.12 -15.01 -54.64
N PHE A 16 55.44 -16.14 -54.54
CA PHE A 16 53.98 -16.19 -54.42
C PHE A 16 53.58 -15.50 -53.09
N ASN A 17 53.29 -14.21 -53.16
CA ASN A 17 52.49 -13.54 -52.16
C ASN A 17 51.07 -14.14 -52.22
N THR A 18 50.77 -15.15 -51.42
CA THR A 18 49.41 -15.56 -51.13
C THR A 18 48.80 -14.42 -50.30
N PHE A 19 48.22 -13.44 -50.95
CA PHE A 19 47.26 -12.54 -50.31
C PHE A 19 46.14 -13.48 -49.84
N SER A 20 46.15 -13.79 -48.52
CA SER A 20 44.97 -14.27 -47.84
C SER A 20 43.91 -13.18 -47.97
N GLN A 21 43.05 -13.26 -48.97
CA GLN A 21 41.83 -12.50 -49.01
C GLN A 21 41.04 -12.92 -47.74
N THR A 22 41.20 -12.16 -46.69
CA THR A 22 40.22 -12.23 -45.59
C THR A 22 38.88 -11.81 -46.17
N HIS A 23 38.11 -12.80 -46.55
CA HIS A 23 36.75 -12.60 -47.07
C HIS A 23 36.00 -11.89 -45.95
N GLN A 24 35.72 -10.59 -46.10
CA GLN A 24 34.83 -9.94 -45.18
C GLN A 24 33.49 -10.66 -45.24
N PRO A 25 32.95 -11.11 -44.09
CA PRO A 25 31.68 -11.86 -44.07
C PRO A 25 30.58 -10.97 -44.72
N SER A 26 29.77 -11.63 -45.56
CA SER A 26 28.61 -10.96 -46.15
C SER A 26 27.63 -10.52 -45.07
N LEU A 27 26.71 -9.64 -45.44
CA LEU A 27 25.64 -9.22 -44.53
C LEU A 27 24.83 -10.42 -44.06
N GLU A 28 24.54 -11.40 -44.94
CA GLU A 28 23.84 -12.62 -44.60
C GLU A 28 24.62 -13.51 -43.64
N ASP A 29 25.94 -13.66 -43.83
CA ASP A 29 26.79 -14.39 -42.89
C ASP A 29 26.79 -13.72 -41.52
N CYS A 30 26.85 -12.38 -41.47
CA CYS A 30 26.76 -11.64 -40.20
C CYS A 30 25.42 -11.82 -39.48
N LYS A 31 24.31 -11.91 -40.23
CA LYS A 31 22.98 -12.20 -39.64
C LYS A 31 22.90 -13.60 -39.04
N LEU A 32 23.41 -14.61 -39.75
CA LEU A 32 23.47 -15.97 -39.23
C LEU A 32 24.38 -16.08 -38.03
N MET A 33 25.60 -15.52 -38.11
CA MET A 33 26.54 -15.49 -36.99
C MET A 33 26.01 -14.76 -35.78
N PHE A 34 25.30 -13.62 -35.98
CA PHE A 34 24.64 -12.92 -34.89
C PHE A 34 23.63 -13.80 -34.18
N GLN A 35 22.80 -14.51 -34.94
CA GLN A 35 21.80 -15.40 -34.38
C GLN A 35 22.44 -16.54 -33.59
N ASP A 36 23.46 -17.20 -34.13
CA ASP A 36 24.18 -18.29 -33.48
C ASP A 36 24.86 -17.83 -32.20
N TYR A 37 25.63 -16.75 -32.23
CA TYR A 37 26.32 -16.22 -31.06
C TYR A 37 25.34 -15.70 -29.99
N TYR A 38 24.19 -15.14 -30.41
CA TYR A 38 23.14 -14.73 -29.47
C TYR A 38 22.58 -15.94 -28.71
N TYR A 39 22.30 -17.05 -29.39
CA TYR A 39 21.82 -18.30 -28.74
C TYR A 39 22.90 -18.98 -27.90
N LEU A 40 24.13 -18.98 -28.37
CA LEU A 40 25.29 -19.51 -27.63
C LEU A 40 25.72 -18.60 -26.46
N LYS A 41 25.11 -17.41 -26.33
CA LYS A 41 25.45 -16.39 -25.31
C LYS A 41 26.90 -15.89 -25.41
N ASP A 42 27.50 -15.96 -26.60
CA ASP A 42 28.80 -15.31 -26.89
C ASP A 42 28.55 -13.84 -27.25
N TRP A 43 28.32 -13.05 -26.18
CA TRP A 43 27.86 -11.66 -26.31
C TRP A 43 28.86 -10.75 -27.03
N LYS A 44 30.17 -11.04 -26.96
CA LYS A 44 31.20 -10.27 -27.67
C LYS A 44 31.16 -10.48 -29.16
N LYS A 45 31.06 -11.73 -29.62
CA LYS A 45 30.92 -12.02 -31.05
C LYS A 45 29.55 -11.60 -31.57
N ALA A 46 28.50 -11.75 -30.77
CA ALA A 46 27.19 -11.21 -31.12
C ALA A 46 27.20 -9.69 -31.29
N GLN A 47 27.92 -8.93 -30.41
CA GLN A 47 28.11 -7.49 -30.54
C GLN A 47 28.74 -7.11 -31.88
N THR A 48 29.85 -7.76 -32.24
CA THR A 48 30.60 -7.45 -33.49
C THR A 48 29.69 -7.60 -34.73
N ASN A 49 28.96 -8.71 -34.80
CA ASN A 49 28.05 -8.94 -35.93
C ASN A 49 26.86 -7.97 -35.92
N LEU A 50 26.31 -7.67 -34.73
CA LEU A 50 25.23 -6.68 -34.59
C LEU A 50 25.64 -5.31 -35.11
N GLU A 51 26.83 -4.83 -34.67
CA GLU A 51 27.35 -3.53 -35.09
C GLU A 51 27.52 -3.45 -36.61
N TYR A 52 27.98 -4.54 -37.23
CA TYR A 52 28.10 -4.63 -38.69
C TYR A 52 26.73 -4.58 -39.37
N ILE A 53 25.75 -5.33 -38.88
CA ILE A 53 24.38 -5.35 -39.42
C ILE A 53 23.75 -3.96 -39.35
N ILE A 54 23.80 -3.31 -38.19
CA ILE A 54 23.19 -1.99 -37.97
C ILE A 54 23.90 -0.92 -38.82
N ALA A 55 25.23 -0.99 -39.04
CA ALA A 55 25.97 -0.03 -39.79
C ALA A 55 25.72 -0.16 -41.31
N ASN A 56 25.52 -1.38 -41.84
CA ASN A 56 25.40 -1.64 -43.26
C ASN A 56 23.96 -1.80 -43.75
N SER A 57 23.03 -2.14 -42.85
CA SER A 57 21.62 -2.33 -43.20
C SER A 57 20.72 -2.01 -41.99
N PRO A 58 20.58 -0.74 -41.63
CA PRO A 58 19.82 -0.34 -40.43
C PRO A 58 18.33 -0.69 -40.52
N GLU A 59 17.76 -0.82 -41.73
CA GLU A 59 16.37 -1.22 -41.93
C GLU A 59 16.14 -2.73 -42.05
N GLU A 60 17.16 -3.54 -41.81
CA GLU A 60 17.15 -4.99 -42.01
C GLU A 60 16.11 -5.73 -41.13
N GLY A 61 15.79 -5.18 -39.97
CA GLY A 61 14.74 -5.73 -39.13
C GLY A 61 14.78 -5.23 -37.70
N GLU A 62 13.63 -4.90 -37.17
CA GLU A 62 13.42 -4.43 -35.80
C GLU A 62 14.04 -5.34 -34.73
N LYS A 63 14.06 -6.67 -34.99
CA LYS A 63 14.60 -7.69 -34.10
C LYS A 63 16.06 -7.45 -33.69
N TYR A 64 16.88 -6.85 -34.58
CA TYR A 64 18.28 -6.58 -34.29
C TYR A 64 18.45 -5.51 -33.23
N TYR A 65 17.60 -4.48 -33.23
CA TYR A 65 17.59 -3.44 -32.21
C TYR A 65 17.17 -4.01 -30.85
N ILE A 66 16.08 -4.77 -30.81
CA ILE A 66 15.56 -5.35 -29.57
C ILE A 66 16.54 -6.37 -28.95
N LYS A 67 17.08 -7.29 -29.77
CA LYS A 67 18.09 -8.25 -29.32
C LYS A 67 19.41 -7.58 -28.98
N GLY A 68 19.78 -6.53 -29.73
CA GLY A 68 20.99 -5.74 -29.52
C GLY A 68 21.04 -5.08 -28.12
N VAL A 69 19.94 -4.51 -27.67
CA VAL A 69 19.85 -3.98 -26.30
C VAL A 69 20.18 -5.08 -25.28
N LYS A 70 19.67 -6.29 -25.43
CA LYS A 70 19.97 -7.42 -24.54
C LYS A 70 21.45 -7.82 -24.59
N VAL A 71 22.06 -7.81 -25.78
CA VAL A 71 23.52 -8.05 -25.91
C VAL A 71 24.30 -7.08 -25.05
N TYR A 72 24.05 -5.77 -25.15
CA TYR A 72 24.75 -4.78 -24.34
C TYR A 72 24.43 -4.92 -22.82
N GLU A 73 23.20 -5.28 -22.46
CA GLU A 73 22.85 -5.55 -21.06
C GLU A 73 23.63 -6.74 -20.47
N TYR A 74 23.87 -7.78 -21.25
CA TYR A 74 24.71 -8.91 -20.81
C TYR A 74 26.20 -8.56 -20.77
N LEU A 75 26.67 -7.76 -21.73
CA LEU A 75 28.05 -7.25 -21.70
C LEU A 75 28.31 -6.35 -20.46
N MET A 76 27.35 -5.52 -20.10
CA MET A 76 27.42 -4.73 -18.84
C MET A 76 27.51 -5.63 -17.60
N LYS A 77 26.74 -6.73 -17.55
CA LYS A 77 26.79 -7.69 -16.44
C LYS A 77 28.12 -8.45 -16.36
N GLY A 78 28.77 -8.64 -17.51
CA GLY A 78 30.02 -9.38 -17.62
C GLY A 78 31.28 -8.58 -17.29
N THR A 79 31.16 -7.26 -17.00
CA THR A 79 32.31 -6.40 -16.69
C THR A 79 32.12 -5.61 -15.40
N LYS A 80 33.25 -5.31 -14.71
CA LYS A 80 33.29 -4.39 -13.57
C LYS A 80 33.85 -3.02 -13.93
N ALA A 81 34.40 -2.87 -15.16
CA ALA A 81 35.00 -1.63 -15.63
C ALA A 81 33.91 -0.58 -15.90
N GLN A 82 33.89 0.49 -15.10
CA GLN A 82 32.85 1.50 -15.16
C GLN A 82 32.75 2.20 -16.52
N ASP A 83 33.88 2.43 -17.18
CA ASP A 83 33.89 3.06 -18.51
C ASP A 83 33.30 2.13 -19.59
N SER A 84 33.57 0.84 -19.52
CA SER A 84 32.92 -0.15 -20.40
C SER A 84 31.42 -0.19 -20.16
N ILE A 85 30.97 -0.14 -18.89
CA ILE A 85 29.54 -0.11 -18.54
C ILE A 85 28.87 1.14 -19.18
N LYS A 86 29.48 2.33 -19.04
CA LYS A 86 28.95 3.57 -19.63
C LYS A 86 28.83 3.48 -21.15
N ILE A 87 29.86 2.94 -21.81
CA ILE A 87 29.87 2.73 -23.26
C ILE A 87 28.71 1.81 -23.67
N TYR A 88 28.55 0.67 -22.99
CA TYR A 88 27.47 -0.26 -23.31
C TYR A 88 26.08 0.31 -23.02
N GLN A 89 25.95 1.12 -21.96
CA GLN A 89 24.70 1.85 -21.67
C GLN A 89 24.36 2.80 -22.82
N GLN A 90 25.33 3.59 -23.28
CA GLN A 90 25.08 4.52 -24.39
C GLN A 90 24.71 3.76 -25.66
N LYS A 91 25.45 2.73 -26.04
CA LYS A 91 25.14 1.92 -27.21
C LYS A 91 23.75 1.28 -27.15
N ALA A 92 23.32 0.81 -25.98
CA ALA A 92 21.97 0.29 -25.79
C ALA A 92 20.90 1.37 -25.98
N LEU A 93 21.15 2.61 -25.51
CA LEU A 93 20.24 3.74 -25.69
C LEU A 93 20.21 4.19 -27.15
N ASP A 94 21.34 4.21 -27.84
CA ASP A 94 21.44 4.54 -29.27
C ASP A 94 20.61 3.57 -30.13
N LEU A 95 20.61 2.27 -29.79
CA LEU A 95 19.76 1.29 -30.46
C LEU A 95 18.27 1.61 -30.32
N TYR A 96 17.81 2.06 -29.15
CA TYR A 96 16.42 2.51 -28.99
C TYR A 96 16.13 3.73 -29.86
N GLN A 97 17.01 4.73 -29.88
CA GLN A 97 16.81 5.95 -30.67
C GLN A 97 16.78 5.64 -32.16
N ASN A 98 17.74 4.86 -32.66
CA ASN A 98 17.77 4.44 -34.06
C ASN A 98 16.51 3.65 -34.43
N ARG A 99 16.10 2.72 -33.57
CA ARG A 99 14.85 1.98 -33.78
C ARG A 99 13.62 2.89 -33.86
N PHE A 100 13.53 3.90 -32.96
CA PHE A 100 12.42 4.87 -33.02
C PHE A 100 12.41 5.68 -34.31
N SER A 101 13.58 6.04 -34.79
CA SER A 101 13.73 6.78 -36.05
C SER A 101 13.29 5.99 -37.28
N ILE A 102 13.56 4.67 -37.29
CA ILE A 102 13.33 3.80 -38.46
C ILE A 102 11.94 3.17 -38.44
N TYR A 103 11.54 2.62 -37.29
CA TYR A 103 10.31 1.82 -37.15
C TYR A 103 9.19 2.55 -36.40
N GLY A 104 9.41 3.79 -36.00
CA GLY A 104 8.47 4.54 -35.18
C GLY A 104 8.42 4.07 -33.72
N LYS A 105 7.63 4.79 -32.94
CA LYS A 105 7.44 4.51 -31.51
C LYS A 105 6.21 3.61 -31.31
N ASN A 106 6.32 2.60 -30.47
CA ASN A 106 5.19 1.88 -29.89
C ASN A 106 5.33 1.76 -28.39
N ASP A 107 4.22 1.56 -27.68
CA ASP A 107 4.18 1.57 -26.22
C ASP A 107 5.11 0.53 -25.58
N GLN A 108 5.18 -0.67 -26.14
CA GLN A 108 6.02 -1.75 -25.61
C GLN A 108 7.50 -1.35 -25.59
N VAL A 109 8.01 -0.81 -26.71
CA VAL A 109 9.43 -0.45 -26.81
C VAL A 109 9.74 0.84 -26.08
N GLN A 110 8.80 1.79 -26.03
CA GLN A 110 8.94 2.99 -25.19
C GLN A 110 9.00 2.61 -23.70
N ASN A 111 8.20 1.66 -23.23
CA ASN A 111 8.29 1.16 -21.85
C ASN A 111 9.63 0.47 -21.58
N GLN A 112 10.16 -0.30 -22.52
CA GLN A 112 11.48 -0.93 -22.39
C GLN A 112 12.59 0.14 -22.34
N PHE A 113 12.52 1.16 -23.16
CA PHE A 113 13.45 2.30 -23.18
C PHE A 113 13.44 3.02 -21.82
N LEU A 114 12.26 3.42 -21.32
CA LEU A 114 12.13 4.08 -20.01
C LEU A 114 12.68 3.22 -18.88
N SER A 115 12.38 1.93 -18.87
CA SER A 115 12.89 1.01 -17.86
C SER A 115 14.41 0.86 -17.94
N SER A 116 15.00 0.88 -19.14
CA SER A 116 16.44 0.76 -19.32
C SER A 116 17.16 2.04 -18.90
N ILE A 117 16.69 3.20 -19.36
CA ILE A 117 17.31 4.49 -19.03
C ILE A 117 17.20 4.79 -17.53
N TYR A 118 16.05 4.46 -16.90
CA TYR A 118 15.88 4.54 -15.46
C TYR A 118 16.94 3.68 -14.72
N ARG A 119 17.09 2.40 -15.07
CA ARG A 119 18.10 1.50 -14.45
C ARG A 119 19.53 2.01 -14.63
N TYR A 120 19.84 2.63 -15.75
CA TYR A 120 21.18 3.14 -16.04
C TYR A 120 21.47 4.44 -15.28
N TRP A 121 20.50 5.34 -15.18
CA TRP A 121 20.72 6.70 -14.70
C TRP A 121 20.30 6.94 -13.24
N ILE A 122 19.48 6.08 -12.64
CA ILE A 122 18.97 6.30 -11.28
C ILE A 122 20.07 6.36 -10.20
N LYS A 123 21.26 5.88 -10.51
CA LYS A 123 22.43 5.94 -9.61
C LYS A 123 23.14 7.30 -9.65
N TYR A 124 22.82 8.15 -10.60
CA TYR A 124 23.52 9.42 -10.85
C TYR A 124 22.55 10.60 -10.58
N PRO A 125 22.70 11.29 -9.43
CA PRO A 125 21.80 12.41 -9.07
C PRO A 125 21.72 13.50 -10.15
N ALA A 126 22.83 13.80 -10.85
CA ALA A 126 22.85 14.75 -11.96
C ALA A 126 21.97 14.37 -13.16
N LYS A 127 21.39 13.17 -13.18
CA LYS A 127 20.51 12.68 -14.25
C LYS A 127 19.02 12.69 -13.85
N TYR A 128 18.67 13.08 -12.63
CA TYR A 128 17.28 12.99 -12.17
C TYR A 128 16.34 13.91 -12.93
N ASP A 129 16.74 15.15 -13.23
CA ASP A 129 15.93 16.07 -14.03
C ASP A 129 15.69 15.54 -15.45
N SER A 130 16.73 14.96 -16.07
CA SER A 130 16.61 14.34 -17.39
C SER A 130 15.67 13.13 -17.35
N LEU A 131 15.74 12.31 -16.31
CA LEU A 131 14.81 11.17 -16.10
C LEU A 131 13.38 11.66 -15.90
N ALA A 132 13.17 12.65 -15.05
CA ALA A 132 11.86 13.24 -14.79
C ALA A 132 11.23 13.78 -16.09
N SER A 133 12.01 14.51 -16.88
CA SER A 133 11.58 15.06 -18.17
C SER A 133 11.18 13.97 -19.19
N LEU A 134 11.94 12.87 -19.25
CA LEU A 134 11.63 11.75 -20.14
C LEU A 134 10.31 11.04 -19.73
N PHE A 135 10.07 10.85 -18.43
CA PHE A 135 8.79 10.33 -17.95
C PHE A 135 7.65 11.30 -18.26
N GLN A 136 7.86 12.62 -18.06
CA GLN A 136 6.84 13.63 -18.32
C GLN A 136 6.43 13.63 -19.79
N VAL A 137 7.40 13.68 -20.70
CA VAL A 137 7.14 13.61 -22.15
C VAL A 137 6.29 12.38 -22.49
N ARG A 138 6.62 11.23 -21.91
CA ARG A 138 5.88 10.00 -22.17
C ARG A 138 4.48 10.01 -21.58
N PHE A 139 4.29 10.61 -20.40
CA PHE A 139 2.97 10.79 -19.79
C PHE A 139 2.08 11.71 -20.63
N ASP A 140 2.66 12.73 -21.25
CA ASP A 140 1.93 13.68 -22.08
C ASP A 140 1.63 13.11 -23.47
N GLU A 141 2.51 12.27 -24.03
CA GLU A 141 2.27 11.57 -25.29
C GLU A 141 1.12 10.55 -25.16
N ASN A 142 1.18 9.64 -24.19
CA ASN A 142 0.19 8.58 -23.99
C ASN A 142 0.33 7.94 -22.60
N MET A 143 -0.35 8.48 -21.60
CA MET A 143 -0.35 7.93 -20.23
C MET A 143 -0.86 6.48 -20.19
N GLY A 144 -1.90 6.17 -20.95
CA GLY A 144 -2.51 4.83 -20.99
C GLY A 144 -1.58 3.73 -21.48
N GLY A 145 -0.61 4.09 -22.32
CA GLY A 145 0.41 3.18 -22.81
C GLY A 145 1.62 3.01 -21.87
N VAL A 146 1.69 3.73 -20.74
CA VAL A 146 2.80 3.60 -19.78
C VAL A 146 2.57 2.43 -18.84
N SER A 147 3.59 1.59 -18.67
CA SER A 147 3.51 0.47 -17.72
C SER A 147 3.51 0.95 -16.27
N GLN A 148 2.77 0.26 -15.40
CA GLN A 148 2.70 0.58 -13.96
C GLN A 148 4.10 0.59 -13.30
N SER A 149 5.03 -0.26 -13.74
CA SER A 149 6.41 -0.26 -13.25
C SER A 149 7.16 1.02 -13.61
N ASN A 150 6.91 1.61 -14.78
CA ASN A 150 7.48 2.90 -15.17
C ASN A 150 6.81 4.06 -14.43
N MET A 151 5.51 3.98 -14.14
CA MET A 151 4.82 4.94 -13.28
C MET A 151 5.43 4.95 -11.86
N LEU A 152 5.70 3.77 -11.29
CA LEU A 152 6.41 3.65 -10.02
C LEU A 152 7.84 4.23 -10.09
N ALA A 153 8.56 3.98 -11.19
CA ALA A 153 9.93 4.48 -11.38
C ALA A 153 9.98 6.02 -11.40
N TYR A 154 8.96 6.70 -11.94
CA TYR A 154 8.83 8.15 -11.88
C TYR A 154 8.83 8.65 -10.42
N PHE A 155 8.03 8.05 -9.54
CA PHE A 155 7.99 8.45 -8.13
C PHE A 155 9.28 8.12 -7.39
N ASP A 156 9.99 7.05 -7.76
CA ASP A 156 11.33 6.79 -7.22
C ASP A 156 12.33 7.89 -7.62
N VAL A 157 12.24 8.42 -8.85
CA VAL A 157 13.03 9.58 -9.28
C VAL A 157 12.69 10.80 -8.41
N MET A 158 11.40 11.13 -8.24
CA MET A 158 10.96 12.31 -7.49
C MET A 158 11.42 12.28 -6.02
N ARG A 159 11.21 11.15 -5.31
CA ARG A 159 11.67 11.03 -3.93
C ARG A 159 13.18 11.11 -3.79
N ARG A 160 13.94 10.62 -4.78
CA ARG A 160 15.42 10.76 -4.80
C ARG A 160 15.84 12.18 -5.09
N THR A 161 15.19 12.87 -6.02
CA THR A 161 15.40 14.30 -6.29
C THR A 161 15.28 15.09 -5.00
N LYS A 162 14.19 14.89 -4.26
CA LYS A 162 13.99 15.53 -2.94
C LYS A 162 15.07 15.14 -1.94
N LYS A 163 15.41 13.84 -1.83
CA LYS A 163 16.44 13.35 -0.92
C LYS A 163 17.81 14.00 -1.16
N TYR A 164 18.16 14.28 -2.40
CA TYR A 164 19.41 14.96 -2.77
C TYR A 164 19.28 16.48 -2.77
N LYS A 165 18.22 17.03 -2.16
CA LYS A 165 17.94 18.46 -2.01
C LYS A 165 17.89 19.21 -3.34
N GLN A 166 17.49 18.54 -4.42
CA GLN A 166 17.21 19.17 -5.70
C GLN A 166 15.76 19.68 -5.71
N PRO A 167 15.46 20.77 -6.45
CA PRO A 167 14.09 21.27 -6.56
C PRO A 167 13.13 20.22 -7.13
N VAL A 168 11.93 20.13 -6.56
CA VAL A 168 10.84 19.29 -7.07
C VAL A 168 9.64 20.21 -7.31
N ASP A 169 9.09 20.15 -8.52
CA ASP A 169 7.81 20.80 -8.80
C ASP A 169 6.69 19.96 -8.18
N GLU A 170 6.30 20.33 -6.96
CA GLU A 170 5.29 19.61 -6.19
C GLU A 170 3.93 19.60 -6.89
N THR A 171 3.56 20.68 -7.59
CA THR A 171 2.30 20.78 -8.33
C THR A 171 2.26 19.79 -9.49
N LEU A 172 3.35 19.69 -10.25
CA LEU A 172 3.48 18.73 -11.34
C LEU A 172 3.48 17.28 -10.81
N VAL A 173 4.17 17.01 -9.70
CA VAL A 173 4.18 15.67 -9.08
C VAL A 173 2.78 15.27 -8.63
N LEU A 174 2.01 16.17 -8.05
CA LEU A 174 0.63 15.90 -7.61
C LEU A 174 -0.31 15.69 -8.80
N SER A 175 -0.20 16.51 -9.84
CA SER A 175 -0.97 16.32 -11.07
C SER A 175 -0.69 14.96 -11.72
N ASN A 176 0.58 14.56 -11.79
CA ASN A 176 0.96 13.25 -12.30
C ASN A 176 0.48 12.12 -11.38
N TYR A 177 0.50 12.32 -10.05
CA TYR A 177 -0.05 11.34 -9.13
C TYR A 177 -1.52 11.03 -9.43
N ASP A 178 -2.35 12.05 -9.61
CA ASP A 178 -3.76 11.86 -9.93
C ASP A 178 -3.99 11.11 -11.24
N ARG A 179 -3.27 11.49 -12.29
CA ARG A 179 -3.33 10.82 -13.61
C ARG A 179 -2.90 9.36 -13.50
N ILE A 180 -1.78 9.10 -12.83
CA ILE A 180 -1.21 7.75 -12.63
C ILE A 180 -2.13 6.90 -11.75
N ALA A 181 -2.63 7.44 -10.65
CA ALA A 181 -3.52 6.71 -9.75
C ALA A 181 -4.83 6.32 -10.45
N THR A 182 -5.37 7.19 -11.29
CA THR A 182 -6.53 6.88 -12.13
C THR A 182 -6.21 5.75 -13.11
N GLN A 183 -5.12 5.89 -13.85
CA GLN A 183 -4.71 4.90 -14.86
C GLN A 183 -4.43 3.51 -14.27
N ILE A 184 -3.79 3.44 -13.09
CA ILE A 184 -3.53 2.15 -12.42
C ILE A 184 -4.85 1.49 -11.98
N ARG A 185 -5.84 2.27 -11.50
CA ARG A 185 -7.16 1.72 -11.14
C ARG A 185 -7.91 1.16 -12.34
N GLU A 186 -7.86 1.86 -13.48
CA GLU A 186 -8.48 1.40 -14.73
C GLU A 186 -7.83 0.13 -15.28
N GLN A 187 -6.52 0.00 -15.17
CA GLN A 187 -5.76 -1.18 -15.60
C GLN A 187 -5.83 -2.36 -14.60
N GLY A 188 -6.27 -2.10 -13.35
CA GLY A 188 -6.21 -3.02 -12.23
C GLY A 188 -4.84 -3.04 -11.54
N ASP A 189 -4.84 -2.84 -10.21
CA ASP A 189 -3.62 -2.79 -9.38
C ASP A 189 -3.24 -4.16 -8.77
N ALA A 190 -3.02 -5.15 -9.63
CA ALA A 190 -2.74 -6.53 -9.20
C ALA A 190 -1.45 -6.69 -8.36
N LYS A 191 -0.54 -5.72 -8.39
CA LYS A 191 0.78 -5.76 -7.70
C LYS A 191 0.93 -4.74 -6.58
N GLY A 192 -0.13 -4.04 -6.21
CA GLY A 192 -0.11 -3.01 -5.18
C GLY A 192 0.82 -1.84 -5.53
N TYR A 193 0.81 -1.41 -6.78
CA TYR A 193 1.63 -0.26 -7.21
C TYR A 193 1.16 1.03 -6.59
N LEU A 194 -0.15 1.22 -6.41
CA LEU A 194 -0.71 2.43 -5.79
C LEU A 194 -0.17 2.66 -4.39
N GLU A 195 -0.19 1.62 -3.55
CA GLU A 195 0.34 1.75 -2.19
C GLU A 195 1.82 2.16 -2.17
N LYS A 196 2.63 1.59 -3.06
CA LYS A 196 4.06 1.93 -3.20
C LYS A 196 4.25 3.37 -3.68
N ILE A 197 3.45 3.79 -4.67
CA ILE A 197 3.47 5.15 -5.20
C ILE A 197 3.09 6.14 -4.10
N ASP A 198 2.05 5.86 -3.34
CA ASP A 198 1.61 6.68 -2.22
C ASP A 198 2.72 6.88 -1.17
N GLN A 199 3.43 5.79 -0.82
CA GLN A 199 4.57 5.88 0.10
C GLN A 199 5.72 6.72 -0.48
N MET A 200 5.97 6.65 -1.79
CA MET A 200 6.99 7.46 -2.46
C MET A 200 6.58 8.92 -2.60
N LEU A 201 5.30 9.20 -2.84
CA LEU A 201 4.76 10.55 -2.89
C LEU A 201 5.05 11.32 -1.61
N LEU A 202 4.77 10.71 -0.45
CA LEU A 202 5.04 11.30 0.87
C LEU A 202 6.53 11.61 1.12
N GLN A 203 7.43 10.97 0.36
CA GLN A 203 8.87 11.22 0.42
C GLN A 203 9.35 12.22 -0.65
N ALA A 204 8.55 12.43 -1.70
CA ALA A 204 8.88 13.28 -2.83
C ALA A 204 8.49 14.74 -2.64
N ILE A 205 7.44 15.02 -1.88
CA ILE A 205 6.90 16.36 -1.66
C ILE A 205 6.62 16.60 -0.18
N ASP A 206 6.56 17.87 0.21
CA ASP A 206 6.20 18.29 1.56
C ASP A 206 4.69 18.49 1.64
N LEU A 207 3.95 17.40 1.83
CA LEU A 207 2.51 17.47 2.10
C LEU A 207 2.25 17.85 3.55
N ASN A 208 1.25 18.69 3.74
CA ASN A 208 0.62 18.99 5.02
C ASN A 208 -0.90 18.93 4.86
N CYS A 209 -1.63 19.00 5.97
CA CYS A 209 -3.09 18.89 5.94
C CYS A 209 -3.76 20.01 5.13
N GLU A 210 -3.21 21.21 5.13
CA GLU A 210 -3.71 22.34 4.35
C GLU A 210 -3.60 22.07 2.84
N LYS A 211 -2.44 21.60 2.36
CA LYS A 211 -2.25 21.20 0.97
C LYS A 211 -3.16 20.01 0.56
N VAL A 212 -3.36 19.04 1.45
CA VAL A 212 -4.30 17.95 1.20
C VAL A 212 -5.72 18.48 1.02
N GLU A 213 -6.12 19.44 1.86
CA GLU A 213 -7.44 20.09 1.78
C GLU A 213 -7.60 20.87 0.47
N GLU A 214 -6.58 21.65 0.08
CA GLU A 214 -6.58 22.45 -1.14
C GLU A 214 -6.66 21.59 -2.41
N ILE A 215 -5.86 20.54 -2.47
CA ILE A 215 -5.68 19.73 -3.69
C ILE A 215 -6.80 18.70 -3.85
N TYR A 216 -7.15 18.01 -2.78
CA TYR A 216 -8.07 16.88 -2.80
C TYR A 216 -9.46 17.20 -2.27
N GLY A 217 -9.62 18.28 -1.48
CA GLY A 217 -10.88 18.65 -0.84
C GLY A 217 -11.92 19.32 -1.74
N GLN A 218 -11.75 19.22 -3.08
CA GLN A 218 -12.67 19.76 -4.06
C GLN A 218 -13.48 18.65 -4.72
N SER A 219 -14.72 18.93 -5.13
CA SER A 219 -15.60 17.97 -5.83
C SER A 219 -15.79 16.64 -5.09
N LEU A 220 -15.97 16.71 -3.77
CA LEU A 220 -16.12 15.52 -2.90
C LEU A 220 -17.42 14.75 -3.14
N THR A 221 -18.34 15.26 -3.95
CA THR A 221 -19.53 14.53 -4.43
C THR A 221 -19.19 13.37 -5.37
N GLU A 222 -18.00 13.40 -5.99
CA GLU A 222 -17.49 12.32 -6.81
C GLU A 222 -16.85 11.22 -5.94
N PRO A 223 -17.37 9.98 -5.91
CA PRO A 223 -16.89 8.93 -5.00
C PRO A 223 -15.40 8.63 -5.11
N ALA A 224 -14.86 8.64 -6.34
CA ALA A 224 -13.44 8.41 -6.57
C ALA A 224 -12.57 9.52 -5.97
N GLN A 225 -13.01 10.78 -6.05
CA GLN A 225 -12.31 11.92 -5.47
C GLN A 225 -12.44 11.93 -3.95
N ALA A 226 -13.64 11.68 -3.43
CA ALA A 226 -13.86 11.55 -1.98
C ALA A 226 -12.96 10.46 -1.36
N LYS A 227 -12.82 9.30 -2.03
CA LYS A 227 -11.95 8.22 -1.59
C LYS A 227 -10.47 8.60 -1.58
N ARG A 228 -9.98 9.35 -2.60
CA ARG A 228 -8.60 9.85 -2.64
C ARG A 228 -8.34 10.84 -1.51
N TYR A 229 -9.23 11.80 -1.32
CA TYR A 229 -9.14 12.77 -0.24
C TYR A 229 -9.04 12.09 1.12
N LEU A 230 -9.91 11.12 1.41
CA LEU A 230 -9.87 10.38 2.67
C LEU A 230 -8.59 9.57 2.85
N ASN A 231 -8.09 8.95 1.81
CA ASN A 231 -6.82 8.23 1.87
C ASN A 231 -5.67 9.16 2.28
N MET A 232 -5.67 10.40 1.80
CA MET A 232 -4.64 11.39 2.17
C MET A 232 -4.85 11.91 3.59
N ILE A 233 -6.09 12.25 3.98
CA ILE A 233 -6.43 12.67 5.36
C ILE A 233 -5.95 11.64 6.39
N PHE A 234 -6.24 10.35 6.17
CA PHE A 234 -5.85 9.29 7.10
C PHE A 234 -4.35 9.00 7.11
N ARG A 235 -3.67 9.11 5.96
CA ARG A 235 -2.21 8.92 5.89
C ARG A 235 -1.42 10.01 6.58
N MET A 236 -1.90 11.24 6.48
CA MET A 236 -1.26 12.41 7.06
C MET A 236 -1.68 12.65 8.51
N ASP A 237 -2.54 11.77 9.06
CA ASP A 237 -3.15 11.92 10.38
C ASP A 237 -3.81 13.30 10.58
N CYS A 238 -4.46 13.79 9.52
CA CYS A 238 -5.14 15.06 9.53
C CYS A 238 -6.46 14.97 10.32
N GLU A 239 -6.88 16.10 10.86
CA GLU A 239 -8.18 16.17 11.53
C GLU A 239 -9.33 15.88 10.54
N VAL A 240 -10.27 15.05 10.99
CA VAL A 240 -11.49 14.75 10.22
C VAL A 240 -12.48 15.88 10.42
N ASN A 241 -12.36 16.90 9.60
CA ASN A 241 -13.23 18.07 9.56
C ASN A 241 -14.57 17.76 8.85
N ASN A 242 -15.41 18.77 8.65
CA ASN A 242 -16.72 18.62 8.01
C ASN A 242 -16.63 18.10 6.57
N LYS A 243 -15.62 18.52 5.79
CA LYS A 243 -15.40 18.03 4.44
C LYS A 243 -15.01 16.54 4.42
N ALA A 244 -14.14 16.13 5.34
CA ALA A 244 -13.78 14.72 5.47
C ALA A 244 -14.99 13.86 5.89
N GLN A 245 -15.89 14.39 6.72
CA GLN A 245 -17.14 13.71 7.08
C GLN A 245 -18.09 13.58 5.89
N GLU A 246 -18.20 14.61 5.06
CA GLU A 246 -18.97 14.56 3.80
C GLU A 246 -18.38 13.48 2.86
N ALA A 247 -17.07 13.49 2.65
CA ALA A 247 -16.38 12.50 1.84
C ALA A 247 -16.58 11.06 2.36
N ILE A 248 -16.55 10.85 3.68
CA ILE A 248 -16.85 9.55 4.31
C ILE A 248 -18.27 9.11 3.94
N SER A 249 -19.23 10.02 4.03
CA SER A 249 -20.62 9.69 3.69
C SER A 249 -20.74 9.26 2.23
N VAL A 250 -20.19 10.04 1.31
CA VAL A 250 -20.21 9.76 -0.13
C VAL A 250 -19.58 8.40 -0.46
N VAL A 251 -18.42 8.11 0.13
CA VAL A 251 -17.74 6.82 -0.12
C VAL A 251 -18.53 5.67 0.45
N LEU A 252 -19.05 5.78 1.69
CA LEU A 252 -19.79 4.69 2.31
C LEU A 252 -21.16 4.42 1.66
N ASP A 253 -21.76 5.42 1.02
CA ASP A 253 -23.03 5.28 0.29
C ASP A 253 -22.85 4.60 -1.08
N THR A 254 -21.63 4.66 -1.66
CA THR A 254 -21.35 4.16 -3.02
C THR A 254 -20.44 2.92 -3.05
N ASP A 255 -19.47 2.84 -2.15
CA ASP A 255 -18.48 1.75 -2.06
C ASP A 255 -18.22 1.45 -0.57
N PRO A 256 -19.20 0.82 0.11
CA PRO A 256 -19.11 0.58 1.55
C PRO A 256 -17.96 -0.36 1.89
N ASP A 257 -17.13 0.07 2.85
CA ASP A 257 -15.96 -0.66 3.35
C ASP A 257 -16.00 -0.79 4.86
N TYR A 258 -15.71 -1.99 5.38
CA TYR A 258 -15.74 -2.28 6.82
C TYR A 258 -14.83 -1.35 7.63
N LYS A 259 -13.57 -1.16 7.18
CA LYS A 259 -12.58 -0.38 7.95
C LYS A 259 -12.95 1.10 8.00
N LEU A 260 -13.38 1.64 6.85
CA LEU A 260 -13.82 3.03 6.77
C LEU A 260 -15.07 3.26 7.61
N ALA A 261 -16.06 2.36 7.54
CA ALA A 261 -17.27 2.45 8.34
C ALA A 261 -16.99 2.37 9.85
N MET A 262 -16.11 1.45 10.28
CA MET A 262 -15.68 1.36 11.68
C MET A 262 -14.93 2.61 12.15
N TYR A 263 -14.05 3.15 11.32
CA TYR A 263 -13.36 4.41 11.61
C TYR A 263 -14.34 5.57 11.78
N ALA A 264 -15.24 5.75 10.80
CA ALA A 264 -16.26 6.79 10.81
C ALA A 264 -17.17 6.68 12.05
N ALA A 265 -17.58 5.47 12.40
CA ALA A 265 -18.40 5.20 13.57
C ALA A 265 -17.71 5.58 14.88
N LYS A 266 -16.44 5.17 15.07
CA LYS A 266 -15.65 5.51 16.26
C LYS A 266 -15.48 7.03 16.39
N LYS A 267 -15.13 7.70 15.30
CA LYS A 267 -14.99 9.14 15.28
C LYS A 267 -16.32 9.85 15.61
N ALA A 268 -17.42 9.45 14.97
CA ALA A 268 -18.75 9.97 15.25
C ALA A 268 -19.17 9.75 16.72
N THR A 269 -18.79 8.63 17.32
CA THR A 269 -19.04 8.34 18.75
C THR A 269 -18.28 9.32 19.64
N ILE A 270 -16.99 9.57 19.35
CA ILE A 270 -16.16 10.54 20.09
C ILE A 270 -16.77 11.94 19.96
N ASP A 271 -17.18 12.34 18.76
CA ASP A 271 -17.77 13.64 18.45
C ASP A 271 -19.24 13.78 18.94
N ARG A 272 -19.77 12.78 19.64
CA ARG A 272 -21.16 12.73 20.13
C ARG A 272 -22.23 12.75 19.02
N ARG A 273 -21.90 12.48 17.78
CA ARG A 273 -22.82 12.31 16.65
C ARG A 273 -23.37 10.86 16.62
N LEU A 274 -24.09 10.52 17.69
CA LEU A 274 -24.45 9.12 17.98
C LEU A 274 -25.41 8.48 16.95
N SER A 275 -26.16 9.27 16.20
CA SER A 275 -27.01 8.79 15.10
C SER A 275 -26.17 8.39 13.89
N ASP A 276 -25.17 9.19 13.54
CA ASP A 276 -24.22 8.89 12.47
C ASP A 276 -23.38 7.66 12.83
N ALA A 277 -22.90 7.58 14.09
CA ALA A 277 -22.19 6.41 14.59
C ALA A 277 -23.00 5.14 14.39
N GLN A 278 -24.29 5.16 14.76
CA GLN A 278 -25.17 4.00 14.60
C GLN A 278 -25.37 3.64 13.13
N ARG A 279 -25.53 4.62 12.22
CA ARG A 279 -25.61 4.40 10.77
C ARG A 279 -24.36 3.72 10.23
N TYR A 280 -23.18 4.26 10.55
CA TYR A 280 -21.91 3.69 10.11
C TYR A 280 -21.64 2.29 10.66
N LEU A 281 -22.05 2.01 11.92
CA LEU A 281 -21.95 0.67 12.49
C LEU A 281 -22.89 -0.31 11.79
N GLY A 282 -24.06 0.16 11.31
CA GLY A 282 -24.95 -0.63 10.45
C GLY A 282 -24.28 -1.05 9.14
N ILE A 283 -23.58 -0.11 8.50
CA ILE A 283 -22.79 -0.38 7.28
C ILE A 283 -21.64 -1.36 7.60
N ALA A 284 -20.88 -1.12 8.66
CA ALA A 284 -19.80 -1.99 9.08
C ALA A 284 -20.27 -3.43 9.34
N LEU A 285 -21.45 -3.60 9.96
CA LEU A 285 -22.01 -4.92 10.21
C LEU A 285 -22.37 -5.67 8.92
N GLN A 286 -22.87 -4.96 7.92
CA GLN A 286 -23.17 -5.54 6.60
C GLN A 286 -21.91 -5.94 5.83
N GLN A 287 -20.78 -5.25 6.08
CA GLN A 287 -19.51 -5.49 5.42
C GLN A 287 -18.58 -6.41 6.23
N ALA A 288 -18.98 -6.85 7.42
CA ALA A 288 -18.21 -7.77 8.23
C ALA A 288 -18.14 -9.16 7.58
N THR A 289 -16.92 -9.70 7.47
CA THR A 289 -16.63 -11.01 6.83
C THR A 289 -16.22 -12.09 7.83
N SER A 290 -16.13 -11.76 9.12
CA SER A 290 -15.77 -12.70 10.19
C SER A 290 -16.53 -12.41 11.48
N SER A 291 -16.66 -13.45 12.33
CA SER A 291 -17.23 -13.30 13.68
C SER A 291 -16.47 -12.27 14.53
N ASP A 292 -15.17 -12.15 14.37
CA ASP A 292 -14.36 -11.15 15.08
C ASP A 292 -14.78 -9.74 14.68
N GLN A 293 -14.92 -9.48 13.39
CA GLN A 293 -15.41 -8.18 12.89
C GLN A 293 -16.83 -7.88 13.37
N GLU A 294 -17.74 -8.84 13.31
CA GLU A 294 -19.09 -8.66 13.85
C GLU A 294 -19.05 -8.34 15.37
N GLY A 295 -18.24 -9.05 16.13
CA GLY A 295 -18.04 -8.82 17.56
C GLY A 295 -17.56 -7.41 17.87
N ASP A 296 -16.61 -6.92 17.10
CA ASP A 296 -16.08 -5.55 17.21
C ASP A 296 -17.16 -4.50 16.90
N VAL A 297 -17.98 -4.71 15.87
CA VAL A 297 -19.11 -3.81 15.56
C VAL A 297 -20.13 -3.81 16.69
N TYR A 298 -20.50 -4.99 17.23
CA TYR A 298 -21.44 -5.06 18.34
C TYR A 298 -20.90 -4.38 19.59
N MET A 299 -19.59 -4.45 19.84
CA MET A 299 -18.97 -3.74 20.95
C MET A 299 -19.07 -2.22 20.79
N GLU A 300 -18.81 -1.67 19.61
CA GLU A 300 -18.97 -0.24 19.35
C GLU A 300 -20.45 0.19 19.38
N LEU A 301 -21.39 -0.65 18.95
CA LEU A 301 -22.84 -0.42 19.14
C LEU A 301 -23.19 -0.34 20.63
N ALA A 302 -22.66 -1.26 21.44
CA ALA A 302 -22.89 -1.25 22.89
C ALA A 302 -22.41 0.07 23.53
N LYS A 303 -21.21 0.54 23.17
CA LYS A 303 -20.67 1.83 23.61
C LYS A 303 -21.57 3.00 23.17
N THR A 304 -21.98 3.00 21.91
CA THR A 304 -22.86 4.03 21.34
C THR A 304 -24.21 4.09 22.08
N MET A 305 -24.81 2.91 22.36
CA MET A 305 -26.06 2.84 23.13
C MET A 305 -25.89 3.27 24.59
N THR A 306 -24.74 2.96 25.21
CA THR A 306 -24.41 3.48 26.55
C THR A 306 -24.40 5.01 26.57
N LEU A 307 -23.79 5.64 25.57
CA LEU A 307 -23.77 7.10 25.45
C LEU A 307 -25.14 7.72 25.12
N LYS A 308 -26.05 6.94 24.54
CA LYS A 308 -27.46 7.30 24.34
C LYS A 308 -28.32 7.03 25.58
N GLU A 309 -27.73 6.57 26.67
CA GLU A 309 -28.43 6.17 27.91
C GLU A 309 -29.43 5.02 27.72
N LYS A 310 -29.28 4.24 26.64
CA LYS A 310 -30.10 3.10 26.33
C LYS A 310 -29.47 1.81 26.90
N LYS A 311 -29.51 1.67 28.24
CA LYS A 311 -28.84 0.57 28.95
C LYS A 311 -29.22 -0.83 28.46
N GLN A 312 -30.49 -1.07 28.19
CA GLN A 312 -30.98 -2.36 27.72
C GLN A 312 -30.44 -2.71 26.32
N ASP A 313 -30.44 -1.75 25.40
CA ASP A 313 -29.87 -1.94 24.07
C ASP A 313 -28.35 -2.16 24.17
N ALA A 314 -27.64 -1.37 25.00
CA ALA A 314 -26.21 -1.53 25.25
C ALA A 314 -25.86 -2.93 25.74
N TYR A 315 -26.62 -3.43 26.70
CA TYR A 315 -26.49 -4.80 27.22
C TYR A 315 -26.69 -5.86 26.14
N GLN A 316 -27.72 -5.75 25.32
CA GLN A 316 -27.99 -6.71 24.25
C GLN A 316 -26.87 -6.73 23.21
N TYR A 317 -26.34 -5.57 22.82
CA TYR A 317 -25.19 -5.49 21.91
C TYR A 317 -23.92 -6.04 22.56
N ALA A 318 -23.66 -5.76 23.81
CA ALA A 318 -22.51 -6.33 24.55
C ALA A 318 -22.61 -7.86 24.60
N LYS A 319 -23.79 -8.44 24.84
CA LYS A 319 -24.01 -9.91 24.77
C LYS A 319 -23.72 -10.47 23.38
N LYS A 320 -24.14 -9.77 22.31
CA LYS A 320 -23.81 -10.18 20.94
C LYS A 320 -22.32 -10.16 20.68
N ALA A 321 -21.60 -9.13 21.15
CA ALA A 321 -20.15 -9.06 21.04
C ALA A 321 -19.46 -10.27 21.74
N ILE A 322 -19.91 -10.61 22.96
CA ILE A 322 -19.39 -11.79 23.67
C ILE A 322 -19.65 -13.07 22.86
N ALA A 323 -20.85 -13.23 22.31
CA ALA A 323 -21.22 -14.43 21.55
C ALA A 323 -20.41 -14.58 20.26
N LYS A 324 -19.95 -13.48 19.66
CA LYS A 324 -19.23 -13.47 18.37
C LYS A 324 -17.72 -13.70 18.55
N ASN A 325 -17.07 -13.01 19.48
CA ASN A 325 -15.61 -13.06 19.64
C ASN A 325 -15.14 -13.09 21.10
N ASN A 326 -16.02 -13.42 22.04
CA ASN A 326 -15.72 -13.43 23.48
C ASN A 326 -15.08 -12.11 23.96
N ASN A 327 -15.64 -10.99 23.53
CA ASN A 327 -15.08 -9.65 23.73
C ASN A 327 -14.96 -9.31 25.22
N ILE A 328 -13.75 -9.19 25.71
CA ILE A 328 -13.45 -8.92 27.13
C ILE A 328 -13.97 -7.53 27.57
N GLU A 329 -13.91 -6.53 26.69
CA GLU A 329 -14.41 -5.19 26.99
C GLU A 329 -15.94 -5.16 27.13
N ALA A 330 -16.65 -6.09 26.48
CA ALA A 330 -18.10 -6.22 26.62
C ALA A 330 -18.48 -6.69 28.03
N TYR A 331 -17.71 -7.55 28.66
CA TYR A 331 -17.93 -7.92 30.08
C TYR A 331 -17.73 -6.72 31.00
N LYS A 332 -16.69 -5.90 30.78
CA LYS A 332 -16.49 -4.65 31.57
C LYS A 332 -17.63 -3.68 31.37
N LEU A 333 -18.11 -3.51 30.14
CA LEU A 333 -19.26 -2.64 29.86
C LEU A 333 -20.51 -3.14 30.61
N ILE A 334 -20.83 -4.42 30.57
CA ILE A 334 -21.97 -5.02 31.30
C ILE A 334 -21.80 -4.77 32.79
N GLY A 335 -20.62 -5.01 33.36
CA GLY A 335 -20.32 -4.73 34.76
C GLY A 335 -20.59 -3.27 35.14
N ASN A 336 -20.16 -2.32 34.29
CA ASN A 336 -20.42 -0.89 34.51
C ASN A 336 -21.91 -0.54 34.41
N LEU A 337 -22.65 -1.13 33.47
CA LEU A 337 -24.10 -0.96 33.39
C LEU A 337 -24.77 -1.44 34.68
N TYR A 338 -24.39 -2.58 35.22
CA TYR A 338 -24.92 -3.09 36.49
C TYR A 338 -24.57 -2.17 37.66
N MET A 339 -23.30 -1.72 37.76
CA MET A 339 -22.87 -0.79 38.82
C MET A 339 -23.72 0.50 38.83
N SER A 340 -24.12 1.01 37.65
CA SER A 340 -24.92 2.22 37.53
C SER A 340 -26.43 1.98 37.69
N SER A 341 -26.88 0.76 37.94
CA SER A 341 -28.31 0.41 37.98
C SER A 341 -28.88 0.20 39.36
N PHE A 342 -28.09 0.43 40.40
CA PHE A 342 -28.56 0.22 41.79
C PHE A 342 -29.87 0.93 42.11
N SER A 343 -29.98 2.23 41.74
CA SER A 343 -31.20 3.01 41.96
C SER A 343 -32.40 2.60 41.11
N GLU A 344 -32.13 1.99 39.95
CA GLU A 344 -33.20 1.52 39.04
C GLU A 344 -33.76 0.17 39.43
N CYS A 345 -32.97 -0.64 40.17
CA CYS A 345 -33.30 -1.97 40.57
C CYS A 345 -33.92 -2.06 41.98
N VAL A 346 -34.36 -0.95 42.53
CA VAL A 346 -34.82 -0.85 43.93
C VAL A 346 -36.14 -1.56 44.14
N GLY A 347 -37.23 -1.17 43.47
CA GLY A 347 -38.57 -1.72 43.70
C GLY A 347 -38.89 -1.96 45.21
N ASP A 348 -39.74 -2.89 45.50
CA ASP A 348 -40.09 -3.31 46.88
C ASP A 348 -39.11 -4.35 47.48
N LYS A 349 -37.85 -4.30 47.08
CA LYS A 349 -36.83 -5.26 47.49
C LYS A 349 -36.10 -4.79 48.76
N ASP A 350 -35.71 -5.76 49.58
CA ASP A 350 -34.82 -5.52 50.70
C ASP A 350 -33.41 -5.12 50.27
N ILE A 351 -32.59 -4.66 51.18
CA ILE A 351 -31.26 -4.12 50.89
C ILE A 351 -30.31 -5.19 50.32
N VAL A 352 -30.45 -6.46 50.68
CA VAL A 352 -29.59 -7.54 50.16
C VAL A 352 -29.90 -7.82 48.70
N ALA A 353 -31.20 -7.96 48.35
CA ALA A 353 -31.65 -8.14 46.97
C ALA A 353 -31.29 -6.95 46.10
N ARG A 354 -31.33 -5.71 46.64
CA ARG A 354 -30.90 -4.50 45.93
C ARG A 354 -29.39 -4.48 45.69
N ARG A 355 -28.56 -4.86 46.68
CA ARG A 355 -27.10 -4.93 46.57
C ARG A 355 -26.61 -6.10 45.73
N ALA A 356 -27.44 -7.09 45.47
CA ALA A 356 -27.10 -8.22 44.60
C ALA A 356 -26.69 -7.79 43.17
N VAL A 357 -27.11 -6.57 42.70
CA VAL A 357 -26.66 -5.98 41.43
C VAL A 357 -25.14 -5.74 41.39
N PHE A 358 -24.53 -5.43 42.56
CA PHE A 358 -23.09 -5.23 42.66
C PHE A 358 -22.33 -6.57 42.60
N ILE A 359 -22.94 -7.66 43.09
CA ILE A 359 -22.38 -9.00 42.97
C ILE A 359 -22.39 -9.41 41.48
N ALA A 360 -23.50 -9.16 40.77
CA ALA A 360 -23.58 -9.40 39.33
C ALA A 360 -22.53 -8.59 38.56
N ALA A 361 -22.29 -7.32 38.94
CA ALA A 361 -21.25 -6.51 38.36
C ALA A 361 -19.83 -7.08 38.61
N TYR A 362 -19.57 -7.48 39.83
CA TYR A 362 -18.30 -8.12 40.24
C TYR A 362 -17.99 -9.36 39.37
N ASP A 363 -18.98 -10.24 39.17
CA ASP A 363 -18.81 -11.43 38.35
C ASP A 363 -18.42 -11.10 36.89
N LYS A 364 -18.97 -10.05 36.31
CA LYS A 364 -18.59 -9.59 34.98
C LYS A 364 -17.16 -9.02 34.96
N PHE A 365 -16.78 -8.22 35.97
CA PHE A 365 -15.42 -7.70 36.12
C PHE A 365 -14.40 -8.81 36.38
N LYS A 366 -14.79 -9.87 37.11
CA LYS A 366 -13.96 -11.04 37.36
C LYS A 366 -13.62 -11.78 36.06
N ILE A 367 -14.59 -12.00 35.18
CA ILE A 367 -14.37 -12.56 33.82
C ILE A 367 -13.42 -11.67 33.05
N ALA A 368 -13.60 -10.35 33.11
CA ALA A 368 -12.78 -9.37 32.45
C ALA A 368 -11.39 -9.16 33.09
N LYS A 369 -11.11 -9.79 34.26
CA LYS A 369 -9.89 -9.61 35.04
C LYS A 369 -9.63 -8.16 35.45
N ASP A 370 -10.67 -7.37 35.60
CA ASP A 370 -10.63 -5.95 35.96
C ASP A 370 -10.60 -5.78 37.50
N LYS A 371 -9.43 -5.95 38.09
CA LYS A 371 -9.23 -5.91 39.55
C LYS A 371 -9.72 -4.61 40.20
N LYS A 372 -9.57 -3.46 39.52
CA LYS A 372 -10.00 -2.15 40.00
C LYS A 372 -11.51 -2.12 40.20
N ASN A 373 -12.26 -2.47 39.14
CA ASN A 373 -13.71 -2.44 39.20
C ASN A 373 -14.29 -3.59 40.02
N MET A 374 -13.60 -4.73 40.11
CA MET A 374 -13.95 -5.79 41.08
C MET A 374 -13.95 -5.24 42.51
N ALA A 375 -12.87 -4.55 42.95
CA ALA A 375 -12.79 -3.99 44.31
C ALA A 375 -13.87 -2.91 44.55
N LEU A 376 -14.19 -2.09 43.55
CA LEU A 376 -15.27 -1.11 43.65
C LEU A 376 -16.64 -1.76 43.81
N ALA A 377 -16.91 -2.83 43.10
CA ALA A 377 -18.16 -3.59 43.21
C ALA A 377 -18.26 -4.30 44.53
N GLU A 378 -17.19 -4.97 44.97
CA GLU A 378 -17.12 -5.73 46.21
C GLU A 378 -17.32 -4.81 47.45
N ALA A 379 -16.84 -3.57 47.42
CA ALA A 379 -17.09 -2.58 48.47
C ALA A 379 -18.56 -2.19 48.63
N GLN A 380 -19.43 -2.52 47.66
CA GLN A 380 -20.86 -2.26 47.71
C GLN A 380 -21.69 -3.51 48.08
N PHE A 381 -21.09 -4.65 48.30
CA PHE A 381 -21.80 -5.86 48.70
C PHE A 381 -22.55 -5.67 50.03
N PRO A 382 -23.57 -6.46 50.34
CA PRO A 382 -24.25 -6.41 51.61
C PRO A 382 -23.27 -6.68 52.75
N THR A 383 -23.49 -6.05 53.90
CA THR A 383 -22.79 -6.37 55.12
C THR A 383 -23.31 -7.69 55.71
N MET A 384 -22.56 -8.29 56.61
CA MET A 384 -23.01 -9.52 57.30
C MET A 384 -24.27 -9.28 58.12
N GLU A 385 -24.41 -8.08 58.73
CA GLU A 385 -25.59 -7.66 59.44
C GLU A 385 -26.83 -7.54 58.54
N GLU A 386 -26.68 -6.89 57.37
CA GLU A 386 -27.74 -6.79 56.37
C GLU A 386 -28.21 -8.16 55.89
N ILE A 387 -27.28 -9.10 55.62
CA ILE A 387 -27.57 -10.47 55.21
C ILE A 387 -28.42 -11.18 56.28
N HIS A 388 -27.98 -11.13 57.53
CA HIS A 388 -28.67 -11.80 58.64
C HIS A 388 -30.04 -11.20 58.95
N PHE A 389 -30.12 -9.86 58.96
CA PHE A 389 -31.36 -9.14 59.25
C PHE A 389 -32.46 -9.42 58.22
N ASN A 390 -32.08 -9.64 56.96
CA ASN A 390 -33.02 -9.93 55.87
C ASN A 390 -33.20 -11.44 55.61
N SER A 391 -32.72 -12.29 56.51
CA SER A 391 -32.90 -13.76 56.45
C SER A 391 -32.30 -14.42 55.20
N TYR A 392 -31.14 -13.93 54.74
CA TYR A 392 -30.33 -14.57 53.71
C TYR A 392 -29.14 -15.32 54.33
N GLU A 393 -28.57 -16.24 53.54
CA GLU A 393 -27.37 -16.97 53.92
C GLU A 393 -26.21 -16.67 52.97
N LEU A 394 -24.98 -16.67 53.50
CA LEU A 394 -23.80 -16.62 52.62
C LEU A 394 -23.77 -17.85 51.72
N GLY A 395 -23.54 -17.66 50.42
CA GLY A 395 -23.55 -18.74 49.45
C GLY A 395 -24.92 -19.05 48.86
N GLN A 396 -26.01 -18.43 49.37
CA GLN A 396 -27.34 -18.58 48.80
C GLN A 396 -27.41 -17.97 47.40
N SER A 397 -28.01 -18.70 46.45
CA SER A 397 -28.33 -18.15 45.12
C SER A 397 -29.56 -17.26 45.18
N VAL A 398 -29.47 -16.07 44.53
CA VAL A 398 -30.57 -15.13 44.35
C VAL A 398 -30.60 -14.63 42.93
N ILE A 399 -31.81 -14.27 42.44
CA ILE A 399 -31.97 -13.71 41.11
C ILE A 399 -32.05 -12.19 41.22
N VAL A 400 -31.13 -11.50 40.59
CA VAL A 400 -31.25 -10.07 40.33
C VAL A 400 -32.32 -9.90 39.25
N ASP A 401 -33.49 -9.46 39.61
CA ASP A 401 -34.61 -9.21 38.69
C ASP A 401 -34.80 -7.68 38.54
N CYS A 402 -34.27 -7.15 37.47
CA CYS A 402 -34.32 -5.74 37.13
C CYS A 402 -34.66 -5.59 35.64
N TRP A 403 -34.07 -4.64 34.93
CA TRP A 403 -34.11 -4.60 33.47
C TRP A 403 -33.29 -5.72 32.82
N PHE A 404 -32.54 -6.46 33.63
CA PHE A 404 -31.84 -7.71 33.29
C PHE A 404 -32.13 -8.78 34.35
N LYS A 405 -31.85 -10.05 34.04
CA LYS A 405 -31.94 -11.17 34.95
C LYS A 405 -30.59 -11.89 35.04
N GLU A 406 -30.06 -11.95 36.23
CA GLU A 406 -28.80 -12.67 36.52
C GLU A 406 -28.93 -13.42 37.85
N GLU A 407 -28.50 -14.67 37.91
CA GLU A 407 -28.36 -15.42 39.13
C GLU A 407 -26.99 -15.12 39.75
N VAL A 408 -26.96 -14.77 41.00
CA VAL A 408 -25.74 -14.48 41.77
C VAL A 408 -25.73 -15.20 43.10
N VAL A 409 -24.56 -15.41 43.63
CA VAL A 409 -24.37 -16.05 44.96
C VAL A 409 -24.06 -14.98 45.99
N ILE A 410 -24.88 -14.90 47.04
CA ILE A 410 -24.74 -13.90 48.08
C ILE A 410 -23.34 -13.98 48.71
N ALA A 411 -22.65 -12.87 48.63
CA ALA A 411 -21.34 -12.65 49.20
C ALA A 411 -21.36 -11.39 50.08
N ARG A 412 -20.53 -11.35 51.09
CA ARG A 412 -20.45 -10.21 52.03
C ARG A 412 -19.39 -9.20 51.59
N ARG A 413 -19.57 -7.97 51.99
CA ARG A 413 -18.57 -6.92 51.93
C ARG A 413 -17.31 -7.33 52.72
N PRO A 414 -16.09 -7.11 52.22
CA PRO A 414 -14.86 -7.30 52.99
C PRO A 414 -14.86 -6.49 54.27
N VAL A 415 -14.36 -7.07 55.35
CA VAL A 415 -14.09 -6.33 56.59
C VAL A 415 -12.88 -5.45 56.33
N GLN A 416 -13.04 -4.13 56.50
CA GLN A 416 -11.94 -3.18 56.39
C GLN A 416 -10.95 -3.33 57.54
#